data_bb46c4ba189fb6cc718679adc32ebc69
#
_entry.id   bb46c4ba189fb6cc718679adc32ebc69
#
_cell.length_a   1.000
_cell.length_b   1.000
_cell.length_c   1.000
_cell.angle_alpha   90.00
_cell.angle_beta   90.00
_cell.angle_gamma   90.00
#
_symmetry.space_group_name_H-M   'P 1'
#
loop_
_entity.id
_entity.type
_entity.pdbx_description
1 polymer ?
#
loop_
_entity_poly.entity_id
_entity_poly.type
_entity_poly.pdbx_seq_one_letter_code
_entity_poly.pdbx_strand_id
1 'polypeptide(L)'
;MRIEHIAIFTQDLEGMRNFFETYFHAQSNQLYHNQKTSFKSYFLTFEDGARLEIMTRDDVVDKPSQLNHLGLIHLAFSLGSEEAVNELTERLIAADYPLLSGPRVTGDGYYESCVLGFDGIQIELTI
;
A
#
# COMPACT_ATOMS: atom_id res chain seq x y z
N MET A 1 -3.79 2.49 23.31
CA MET A 1 -4.15 3.21 22.07
C MET A 1 -3.41 2.53 20.93
N ARG A 2 -4.02 2.32 19.78
CA ARG A 2 -3.40 1.72 18.58
C ARG A 2 -3.99 2.36 17.33
N ILE A 3 -3.28 2.29 16.22
CA ILE A 3 -3.86 2.62 14.91
C ILE A 3 -4.83 1.49 14.55
N GLU A 4 -6.09 1.81 14.33
CA GLU A 4 -7.12 0.83 13.98
C GLU A 4 -7.15 0.62 12.46
N HIS A 5 -7.15 1.72 11.68
CA HIS A 5 -7.01 1.68 10.23
C HIS A 5 -6.36 2.96 9.69
N ILE A 6 -5.87 2.87 8.46
CA ILE A 6 -5.45 3.98 7.61
C ILE A 6 -6.35 3.97 6.39
N ALA A 7 -6.76 5.13 5.90
CA ALA A 7 -7.65 5.24 4.75
C ALA A 7 -6.95 5.88 3.55
N ILE A 8 -7.20 5.32 2.35
CA ILE A 8 -6.60 5.76 1.09
C ILE A 8 -7.71 5.89 0.03
N PHE A 9 -7.71 7.01 -0.70
CA PHE A 9 -8.51 7.14 -1.90
C PHE A 9 -7.77 6.61 -3.13
N THR A 10 -8.55 6.00 -4.05
CA THR A 10 -8.11 5.56 -5.37
C THR A 10 -9.19 5.86 -6.41
N GLN A 11 -8.81 6.02 -7.65
CA GLN A 11 -9.76 6.08 -8.78
C GLN A 11 -10.12 4.69 -9.32
N ASP A 12 -9.29 3.67 -9.04
CA ASP A 12 -9.52 2.27 -9.39
C ASP A 12 -9.55 1.37 -8.14
N LEU A 13 -10.73 1.28 -7.52
CA LEU A 13 -10.93 0.55 -6.27
C LEU A 13 -10.63 -0.95 -6.41
N GLU A 14 -11.04 -1.58 -7.53
CA GLU A 14 -10.83 -3.00 -7.76
C GLU A 14 -9.36 -3.30 -8.08
N GLY A 15 -8.69 -2.42 -8.83
CA GLY A 15 -7.25 -2.53 -9.11
C GLY A 15 -6.43 -2.44 -7.82
N MET A 16 -6.76 -1.50 -6.95
CA MET A 16 -6.06 -1.36 -5.66
C MET A 16 -6.32 -2.55 -4.73
N ARG A 17 -7.57 -3.06 -4.68
CA ARG A 17 -7.87 -4.30 -3.93
C ARG A 17 -7.02 -5.46 -4.44
N ASN A 18 -7.04 -5.71 -5.75
CA ASN A 18 -6.29 -6.80 -6.37
C ASN A 18 -4.77 -6.67 -6.12
N PHE A 19 -4.23 -5.46 -6.12
CA PHE A 19 -2.84 -5.21 -5.82
C PHE A 19 -2.47 -5.69 -4.40
N PHE A 20 -3.21 -5.27 -3.39
CA PHE A 20 -2.93 -5.69 -2.01
C PHE A 20 -3.23 -7.17 -1.74
N GLU A 21 -4.26 -7.74 -2.36
CA GLU A 21 -4.54 -9.18 -2.27
C GLU A 21 -3.42 -10.01 -2.91
N THR A 22 -2.90 -9.58 -4.06
CA THR A 22 -1.88 -10.33 -4.83
C THR A 22 -0.49 -10.28 -4.19
N TYR A 23 -0.07 -9.12 -3.72
CA TYR A 23 1.30 -8.89 -3.28
C TYR A 23 1.47 -8.91 -1.75
N PHE A 24 0.43 -8.55 -1.01
CA PHE A 24 0.47 -8.39 0.45
C PHE A 24 -0.44 -9.36 1.20
N HIS A 25 -1.04 -10.33 0.51
CA HIS A 25 -1.94 -11.33 1.09
C HIS A 25 -3.11 -10.74 1.87
N ALA A 26 -3.52 -9.51 1.51
CA ALA A 26 -4.64 -8.85 2.12
C ALA A 26 -5.93 -9.64 1.90
N GLN A 27 -6.84 -9.55 2.86
CA GLN A 27 -8.19 -10.10 2.76
C GLN A 27 -9.20 -8.96 2.81
N SER A 28 -9.97 -8.78 1.74
CA SER A 28 -11.00 -7.75 1.70
C SER A 28 -12.33 -8.24 2.30
N ASN A 29 -13.05 -7.33 2.94
CA ASN A 29 -14.44 -7.54 3.29
C ASN A 29 -15.36 -7.41 2.05
N GLN A 30 -16.67 -7.47 2.26
CA GLN A 30 -17.66 -7.16 1.22
C GLN A 30 -17.65 -5.67 0.87
N LEU A 31 -17.88 -5.35 -0.41
CA LEU A 31 -17.98 -3.97 -0.89
C LEU A 31 -19.06 -3.21 -0.12
N TYR A 32 -18.67 -2.10 0.48
CA TYR A 32 -19.63 -1.10 0.92
C TYR A 32 -19.89 -0.09 -0.21
N HIS A 33 -21.14 0.19 -0.49
CA HIS A 33 -21.55 1.16 -1.52
C HIS A 33 -22.69 2.05 -1.00
N ASN A 34 -22.41 3.34 -0.87
CA ASN A 34 -23.42 4.36 -0.61
C ASN A 34 -23.88 4.98 -1.93
N GLN A 35 -25.05 4.58 -2.40
CA GLN A 35 -25.60 5.02 -3.69
C GLN A 35 -25.93 6.52 -3.76
N LYS A 36 -26.12 7.18 -2.61
CA LYS A 36 -26.43 8.63 -2.57
C LYS A 36 -25.20 9.50 -2.76
N THR A 37 -24.01 9.00 -2.43
CA THR A 37 -22.76 9.76 -2.42
C THR A 37 -21.72 9.21 -3.39
N SER A 38 -22.04 8.17 -4.17
CA SER A 38 -21.10 7.38 -4.99
C SER A 38 -19.94 6.75 -4.22
N PHE A 39 -19.87 6.93 -2.90
CA PHE A 39 -18.80 6.40 -2.05
C PHE A 39 -18.82 4.87 -2.03
N LYS A 40 -17.65 4.28 -2.27
CA LYS A 40 -17.41 2.84 -2.15
C LYS A 40 -16.15 2.59 -1.35
N SER A 41 -16.12 1.52 -0.56
CA SER A 41 -14.92 1.11 0.16
C SER A 41 -14.81 -0.38 0.38
N TYR A 42 -13.57 -0.82 0.58
CA TYR A 42 -13.20 -2.10 1.18
C TYR A 42 -12.32 -1.86 2.39
N PHE A 43 -12.49 -2.68 3.41
CA PHE A 43 -11.49 -2.86 4.45
C PHE A 43 -10.62 -4.06 4.13
N LEU A 44 -9.32 -3.84 4.09
CA LEU A 44 -8.30 -4.87 3.91
C LEU A 44 -7.71 -5.21 5.27
N THR A 45 -7.66 -6.48 5.59
CA THR A 45 -6.99 -7.02 6.78
C THR A 45 -5.75 -7.79 6.35
N PHE A 46 -4.72 -7.73 7.17
CA PHE A 46 -3.47 -8.46 7.04
C PHE A 46 -3.37 -9.47 8.18
N GLU A 47 -2.25 -10.20 8.28
CA GLU A 47 -2.03 -11.16 9.36
C GLU A 47 -2.10 -10.49 10.73
N ASP A 48 -1.54 -9.27 10.87
CA ASP A 48 -1.55 -8.47 12.09
C ASP A 48 -1.54 -6.97 11.76
N GLY A 49 -1.67 -6.12 12.77
CA GLY A 49 -1.55 -4.68 12.68
C GLY A 49 -2.85 -3.93 12.34
N ALA A 50 -2.68 -2.74 11.77
CA ALA A 50 -3.77 -1.88 11.36
C ALA A 50 -4.43 -2.38 10.06
N ARG A 51 -5.74 -2.16 9.93
CA ARG A 51 -6.44 -2.37 8.66
C ARG A 51 -6.13 -1.23 7.68
N LEU A 52 -6.34 -1.50 6.41
CA LEU A 52 -6.32 -0.48 5.37
C LEU A 52 -7.74 -0.33 4.79
N GLU A 53 -8.32 0.87 4.87
CA GLU A 53 -9.55 1.19 4.15
C GLU A 53 -9.18 1.80 2.79
N ILE A 54 -9.54 1.11 1.72
CA ILE A 54 -9.41 1.65 0.37
C ILE A 54 -10.76 2.14 -0.10
N MET A 55 -10.79 3.35 -0.67
CA MET A 55 -12.03 4.08 -0.93
C MET A 55 -12.01 4.72 -2.31
N THR A 56 -13.21 4.94 -2.87
CA THR A 56 -13.38 5.76 -4.06
C THR A 56 -14.65 6.61 -3.99
N ARG A 57 -14.65 7.71 -4.72
CA ARG A 57 -15.78 8.62 -4.95
C ARG A 57 -15.60 9.28 -6.31
N ASP A 58 -16.70 9.84 -6.85
CA ASP A 58 -16.67 10.52 -8.17
C ASP A 58 -15.82 11.81 -8.17
N ASP A 59 -15.57 12.41 -7.00
CA ASP A 59 -14.82 13.67 -6.81
C ASP A 59 -13.37 13.48 -6.36
N VAL A 60 -12.83 12.24 -6.41
CA VAL A 60 -11.41 11.97 -6.10
C VAL A 60 -10.54 12.61 -7.18
N VAL A 61 -9.54 13.37 -6.73
CA VAL A 61 -8.56 14.06 -7.60
C VAL A 61 -7.17 13.44 -7.45
N ASP A 62 -6.33 13.65 -8.46
CA ASP A 62 -4.96 13.15 -8.44
C ASP A 62 -4.16 13.76 -7.28
N LYS A 63 -3.28 12.93 -6.71
CA LYS A 63 -2.35 13.38 -5.68
C LYS A 63 -1.21 14.23 -6.29
N PRO A 64 -0.49 15.03 -5.47
CA PRO A 64 0.71 15.71 -5.93
C PRO A 64 1.74 14.73 -6.49
N SER A 65 2.42 15.13 -7.59
CA SER A 65 3.44 14.30 -8.25
C SER A 65 4.77 14.20 -7.50
N GLN A 66 5.01 15.10 -6.52
CA GLN A 66 6.23 15.10 -5.72
C GLN A 66 6.22 13.90 -4.76
N LEU A 67 7.33 13.13 -4.76
CA LEU A 67 7.52 12.01 -3.83
C LEU A 67 7.71 12.49 -2.38
N ASN A 68 8.37 13.64 -2.19
CA ASN A 68 8.63 14.23 -0.87
C ASN A 68 7.67 15.39 -0.63
N HIS A 69 6.62 15.16 0.14
CA HIS A 69 5.61 16.17 0.50
C HIS A 69 5.25 16.07 1.98
N LEU A 70 4.61 17.08 2.52
CA LEU A 70 4.10 17.03 3.89
C LEU A 70 2.95 16.02 4.01
N GLY A 71 2.90 15.31 5.13
CA GLY A 71 1.86 14.33 5.45
C GLY A 71 2.35 12.90 5.40
N LEU A 72 1.45 11.97 5.15
CA LEU A 72 1.76 10.55 5.06
C LEU A 72 2.57 10.28 3.79
N ILE A 73 3.74 9.63 3.94
CA ILE A 73 4.67 9.38 2.84
C ILE A 73 4.57 7.96 2.33
N HIS A 74 4.67 6.96 3.21
CA HIS A 74 4.65 5.55 2.84
C HIS A 74 3.85 4.69 3.81
N LEU A 75 3.55 3.48 3.36
CA LEU A 75 3.14 2.36 4.18
C LEU A 75 4.32 1.41 4.30
N ALA A 76 4.70 1.01 5.52
CA ALA A 76 5.73 0.02 5.76
C ALA A 76 5.11 -1.34 6.10
N PHE A 77 5.58 -2.40 5.43
CA PHE A 77 5.20 -3.78 5.69
C PHE A 77 6.40 -4.58 6.18
N SER A 78 6.27 -5.18 7.36
CA SER A 78 7.26 -6.14 7.87
C SER A 78 7.00 -7.52 7.26
N LEU A 79 8.03 -8.09 6.64
CA LEU A 79 7.97 -9.38 5.93
C LEU A 79 8.70 -10.49 6.67
N GLY A 80 9.39 -10.17 7.76
CA GLY A 80 10.00 -11.13 8.68
C GLY A 80 11.37 -11.68 8.26
N SER A 81 11.84 -11.46 7.02
CA SER A 81 13.18 -11.87 6.59
C SER A 81 13.71 -11.06 5.40
N GLU A 82 15.04 -11.02 5.22
CA GLU A 82 15.68 -10.41 4.06
C GLU A 82 15.27 -11.08 2.75
N GLU A 83 15.13 -12.41 2.76
CA GLU A 83 14.70 -13.18 1.59
C GLU A 83 13.30 -12.75 1.13
N ALA A 84 12.36 -12.59 2.06
CA ALA A 84 10.99 -12.15 1.75
C ALA A 84 10.97 -10.71 1.20
N VAL A 85 11.80 -9.81 1.74
CA VAL A 85 11.97 -8.45 1.21
C VAL A 85 12.49 -8.50 -0.23
N ASN A 86 13.52 -9.28 -0.50
CA ASN A 86 14.10 -9.43 -1.83
C ASN A 86 13.08 -10.01 -2.84
N GLU A 87 12.45 -11.12 -2.49
CA GLU A 87 11.48 -11.81 -3.35
C GLU A 87 10.28 -10.91 -3.71
N LEU A 88 9.71 -10.21 -2.73
CA LEU A 88 8.58 -9.32 -3.00
C LEU A 88 9.01 -8.10 -3.81
N THR A 89 10.20 -7.55 -3.53
CA THR A 89 10.76 -6.45 -4.32
C THR A 89 10.92 -6.86 -5.79
N GLU A 90 11.50 -8.02 -6.07
CA GLU A 90 11.68 -8.54 -7.43
C GLU A 90 10.34 -8.78 -8.14
N ARG A 91 9.36 -9.33 -7.43
CA ARG A 91 8.00 -9.55 -7.97
C ARG A 91 7.32 -8.24 -8.37
N LEU A 92 7.45 -7.20 -7.55
CA LEU A 92 6.88 -5.88 -7.83
C LEU A 92 7.58 -5.22 -9.02
N ILE A 93 8.91 -5.27 -9.09
CA ILE A 93 9.69 -4.78 -10.24
C ILE A 93 9.28 -5.52 -11.53
N ALA A 94 9.11 -6.85 -11.48
CA ALA A 94 8.70 -7.65 -12.63
C ALA A 94 7.27 -7.32 -13.11
N ALA A 95 6.44 -6.73 -12.25
CA ALA A 95 5.10 -6.23 -12.56
C ALA A 95 5.07 -4.72 -12.89
N ASP A 96 6.22 -4.14 -13.25
CA ASP A 96 6.40 -2.74 -13.66
C ASP A 96 6.14 -1.70 -12.54
N TYR A 97 6.20 -2.10 -11.26
CA TYR A 97 6.22 -1.15 -10.14
C TYR A 97 7.63 -0.61 -9.91
N PRO A 98 7.85 0.71 -10.00
CA PRO A 98 9.20 1.28 -9.91
C PRO A 98 9.84 1.07 -8.54
N LEU A 99 11.10 0.62 -8.53
CA LEU A 99 11.94 0.61 -7.33
C LEU A 99 12.45 2.03 -7.06
N LEU A 100 12.22 2.54 -5.86
CA LEU A 100 12.71 3.84 -5.41
C LEU A 100 14.06 3.71 -4.69
N SER A 101 14.23 2.67 -3.87
CA SER A 101 15.49 2.39 -3.16
C SER A 101 15.58 0.94 -2.67
N GLY A 102 16.80 0.47 -2.44
CA GLY A 102 17.06 -0.85 -1.87
C GLY A 102 16.96 -2.01 -2.87
N PRO A 103 16.89 -3.29 -2.41
CA PRO A 103 17.05 -3.68 -0.98
C PRO A 103 18.44 -3.34 -0.44
N ARG A 104 18.52 -2.85 0.78
CA ARG A 104 19.78 -2.48 1.45
C ARG A 104 19.60 -2.36 2.96
N VAL A 105 20.71 -2.39 3.69
CA VAL A 105 20.73 -1.96 5.09
C VAL A 105 20.76 -0.44 5.13
N THR A 106 19.86 0.18 5.86
CA THR A 106 19.80 1.62 6.08
C THR A 106 20.81 2.10 7.14
N GLY A 107 21.02 3.40 7.25
CA GLY A 107 21.94 3.98 8.22
C GLY A 107 21.53 3.76 9.69
N ASP A 108 20.27 3.48 9.95
CA ASP A 108 19.69 3.12 11.25
C ASP A 108 19.55 1.60 11.45
N GLY A 109 20.00 0.80 10.48
CA GLY A 109 20.20 -0.64 10.63
C GLY A 109 19.05 -1.52 10.17
N TYR A 110 18.00 -0.97 9.54
CA TYR A 110 16.92 -1.77 8.94
C TYR A 110 17.32 -2.31 7.56
N TYR A 111 16.93 -3.54 7.28
CA TYR A 111 17.00 -4.08 5.92
C TYR A 111 15.68 -3.81 5.22
N GLU A 112 15.72 -3.03 4.15
CA GLU A 112 14.51 -2.56 3.49
C GLU A 112 14.68 -2.28 2.00
N SER A 113 13.56 -2.27 1.29
CA SER A 113 13.39 -1.63 -0.01
C SER A 113 12.18 -0.71 0.00
N CYS A 114 12.15 0.24 -0.92
CA CYS A 114 10.99 1.09 -1.15
C CYS A 114 10.59 1.04 -2.62
N VAL A 115 9.32 0.78 -2.89
CA VAL A 115 8.73 0.72 -4.23
C VAL A 115 7.60 1.72 -4.38
N LEU A 116 7.33 2.12 -5.61
CA LEU A 116 6.16 2.91 -5.96
C LEU A 116 5.05 1.94 -6.38
N GLY A 117 4.13 1.63 -5.48
CA GLY A 117 3.04 0.68 -5.71
C GLY A 117 1.87 1.27 -6.50
N PHE A 118 0.72 0.61 -6.40
CA PHE A 118 -0.51 1.01 -7.11
C PHE A 118 -0.88 2.47 -6.81
N ASP A 119 -1.31 3.22 -7.82
CA ASP A 119 -1.56 4.68 -7.77
C ASP A 119 -0.39 5.50 -7.22
N GLY A 120 0.83 4.96 -7.33
CA GLY A 120 2.05 5.62 -6.89
C GLY A 120 2.13 5.79 -5.37
N ILE A 121 1.50 4.92 -4.58
CA ILE A 121 1.71 4.86 -3.13
C ILE A 121 3.13 4.37 -2.87
N GLN A 122 3.89 5.09 -2.06
CA GLN A 122 5.19 4.59 -1.62
C GLN A 122 4.97 3.46 -0.61
N ILE A 123 5.61 2.33 -0.85
CA ILE A 123 5.54 1.15 0.01
C ILE A 123 6.95 0.74 0.38
N GLU A 124 7.21 0.69 1.67
CA GLU A 124 8.44 0.18 2.25
C GLU A 124 8.25 -1.28 2.65
N LEU A 125 9.17 -2.12 2.24
CA LEU A 125 9.24 -3.54 2.58
C LEU A 125 10.42 -3.71 3.54
N THR A 126 10.17 -4.17 4.75
CA THR A 126 11.19 -4.29 5.81
C THR A 126 11.09 -5.64 6.54
N ILE A 127 12.10 -5.95 7.37
CA ILE A 127 12.07 -7.13 8.24
C ILE A 127 11.18 -6.91 9.44
#